data_29cecae02c62fca4c0a9f44708b42c2e
#
_entry.id   29cecae02c62fca4c0a9f44708b42c2e
#
_cell.length_a   1.000
_cell.length_b   1.000
_cell.length_c   1.000
_cell.angle_alpha   90.00
_cell.angle_beta   90.00
_cell.angle_gamma   90.00
#
_symmetry.space_group_name_H-M   'P 1'
#
loop_
_entity.id
_entity.type
_entity.pdbx_description
1 polymer ?
#
loop_
_entity_poly.entity_id
_entity_poly.type
_entity_poly.pdbx_seq_one_letter_code
_entity_poly.pdbx_strand_id
1 'polypeptide(L)'
;VGSEMCIRDRLESEEALLKDRDLSLVRENVGDEEIALIISRWTGIPVAKLTESERNKTLHLDEELHKRVIGQDDGVTKVTEAIIRSKAGIKDPTKPIGSFMFLGPTGVGKTELAKALAASLFDDENNMVRLDMSEYMEKYSVSRLIGAPPGYVGYDEGGQLTEAVRRKPYSVVLFDEVEKAHPDVFNVLLQVLDDGRI
;
A
#
# COMPACT_ATOMS: atom_id res chain seq x y z
N VAL A 1 -23.75 43.40 -37.98
CA VAL A 1 -24.25 42.98 -36.65
C VAL A 1 -24.71 41.50 -36.67
N GLY A 2 -25.13 40.97 -37.84
CA GLY A 2 -25.62 39.58 -37.93
C GLY A 2 -24.52 38.50 -38.03
N SER A 3 -23.33 38.80 -38.56
CA SER A 3 -22.29 37.82 -38.81
C SER A 3 -21.43 37.48 -37.55
N GLU A 4 -21.24 38.44 -36.68
CA GLU A 4 -20.46 38.20 -35.43
C GLU A 4 -21.23 37.34 -34.43
N MET A 5 -22.55 37.49 -34.37
CA MET A 5 -23.40 36.65 -33.52
C MET A 5 -23.43 35.20 -33.98
N CYS A 6 -23.46 34.94 -35.27
CA CYS A 6 -23.36 33.59 -35.84
C CYS A 6 -22.00 32.92 -35.61
N ILE A 7 -20.91 33.67 -35.59
CA ILE A 7 -19.57 33.15 -35.33
C ILE A 7 -19.44 32.77 -33.85
N ARG A 8 -19.97 33.59 -32.98
CA ARG A 8 -19.95 33.35 -31.53
C ARG A 8 -20.78 32.13 -31.12
N ASP A 9 -21.99 31.99 -31.64
CA ASP A 9 -22.85 30.84 -31.41
C ASP A 9 -22.24 29.54 -31.96
N ARG A 10 -21.47 29.64 -33.06
CA ARG A 10 -20.76 28.50 -33.63
C ARG A 10 -19.56 28.10 -32.81
N LEU A 11 -18.79 29.04 -32.28
CA LEU A 11 -17.68 28.79 -31.37
C LEU A 11 -18.17 28.17 -30.03
N GLU A 12 -19.25 28.70 -29.47
CA GLU A 12 -19.85 28.16 -28.25
C GLU A 12 -20.39 26.72 -28.44
N SER A 13 -20.94 26.42 -29.64
CA SER A 13 -21.38 25.06 -29.95
C SER A 13 -20.21 24.10 -30.24
N GLU A 14 -19.13 24.56 -30.85
CA GLU A 14 -17.91 23.78 -31.04
C GLU A 14 -17.18 23.51 -29.68
N GLU A 15 -17.12 24.51 -28.81
CA GLU A 15 -16.60 24.34 -27.44
C GLU A 15 -17.42 23.34 -26.62
N ALA A 16 -18.77 23.37 -26.75
CA ALA A 16 -19.64 22.41 -26.10
C ALA A 16 -19.43 20.98 -26.63
N LEU A 17 -19.23 20.81 -27.93
CA LEU A 17 -18.94 19.53 -28.58
C LEU A 17 -17.55 19.01 -28.26
N LEU A 18 -16.58 19.88 -28.01
CA LEU A 18 -15.22 19.51 -27.56
C LEU A 18 -15.19 19.12 -26.08
N LYS A 19 -16.03 19.72 -25.24
CA LYS A 19 -16.20 19.33 -23.83
C LYS A 19 -16.87 17.95 -23.66
N ASP A 20 -17.75 17.58 -24.59
CA ASP A 20 -18.46 16.28 -24.56
C ASP A 20 -17.63 15.13 -25.20
N ARG A 21 -16.57 15.46 -25.93
CA ARG A 21 -15.57 14.49 -26.38
C ARG A 21 -14.45 14.46 -25.34
N ASP A 22 -14.35 13.39 -24.61
CA ASP A 22 -13.32 13.01 -23.64
C ASP A 22 -11.90 12.94 -24.26
N LEU A 23 -11.57 13.92 -25.10
CA LEU A 23 -10.34 14.08 -25.87
C LEU A 23 -9.53 15.31 -25.42
N SER A 24 -9.61 15.69 -24.14
CA SER A 24 -8.63 16.63 -23.59
C SER A 24 -7.33 15.90 -23.26
N LEU A 25 -6.58 15.59 -24.30
CA LEU A 25 -5.18 15.15 -24.18
C LEU A 25 -4.29 16.22 -23.51
N VAL A 26 -4.77 17.45 -23.40
CA VAL A 26 -4.10 18.55 -22.71
C VAL A 26 -5.13 19.25 -21.83
N ARG A 27 -4.99 19.11 -20.52
CA ARG A 27 -5.76 19.88 -19.55
C ARG A 27 -5.14 21.28 -19.45
N GLU A 28 -5.93 22.32 -19.60
CA GLU A 28 -5.49 23.73 -19.54
C GLU A 28 -5.09 24.16 -18.12
N ASN A 29 -5.59 23.47 -17.09
CA ASN A 29 -5.31 23.78 -15.70
C ASN A 29 -4.58 22.61 -15.03
N VAL A 30 -3.50 22.92 -14.33
CA VAL A 30 -2.78 21.99 -13.49
C VAL A 30 -3.31 22.14 -12.07
N GLY A 31 -4.09 21.17 -11.64
CA GLY A 31 -4.62 21.08 -10.28
C GLY A 31 -3.78 20.21 -9.37
N ASP A 32 -4.17 20.12 -8.10
CA ASP A 32 -3.50 19.30 -7.09
C ASP A 32 -3.48 17.81 -7.48
N GLU A 33 -4.50 17.35 -8.22
CA GLU A 33 -4.61 15.98 -8.71
C GLU A 33 -3.52 15.63 -9.74
N GLU A 34 -3.25 16.53 -10.68
CA GLU A 34 -2.21 16.32 -11.69
C GLU A 34 -0.82 16.31 -11.07
N ILE A 35 -0.57 17.22 -10.14
CA ILE A 35 0.70 17.27 -9.38
C ILE A 35 0.87 15.99 -8.57
N ALA A 36 -0.15 15.56 -7.86
CA ALA A 36 -0.15 14.34 -7.09
C ALA A 36 0.14 13.10 -7.95
N LEU A 37 -0.41 13.04 -9.15
CA LEU A 37 -0.22 11.94 -10.11
C LEU A 37 1.22 11.89 -10.65
N ILE A 38 1.84 13.04 -10.91
CA ILE A 38 3.24 13.14 -11.34
C ILE A 38 4.17 12.71 -10.20
N ILE A 39 3.95 13.21 -8.98
CA ILE A 39 4.72 12.84 -7.79
C ILE A 39 4.62 11.33 -7.55
N SER A 40 3.41 10.77 -7.65
CA SER A 40 3.18 9.33 -7.52
C SER A 40 4.01 8.52 -8.51
N ARG A 41 4.08 8.95 -9.77
CA ARG A 41 4.89 8.27 -10.80
C ARG A 41 6.39 8.36 -10.53
N TRP A 42 6.87 9.46 -9.99
CA TRP A 42 8.30 9.66 -9.74
C TRP A 42 8.78 8.98 -8.46
N THR A 43 7.96 9.00 -7.43
CA THR A 43 8.32 8.49 -6.09
C THR A 43 7.90 7.05 -5.87
N GLY A 44 6.99 6.52 -6.70
CA GLY A 44 6.31 5.23 -6.45
C GLY A 44 5.39 5.28 -5.22
N ILE A 45 5.18 6.47 -4.64
CA ILE A 45 4.24 6.68 -3.55
C ILE A 45 2.86 6.81 -4.16
N PRO A 46 1.88 5.96 -3.82
CA PRO A 46 0.51 6.18 -4.22
C PRO A 46 0.02 7.46 -3.51
N VAL A 47 0.16 8.59 -4.18
CA VAL A 47 -0.51 9.83 -3.77
C VAL A 47 -1.96 9.67 -4.21
N ALA A 48 -2.58 8.64 -3.72
CA ALA A 48 -3.96 8.40 -3.97
C ALA A 48 -4.74 9.47 -3.23
N LYS A 49 -5.31 10.36 -4.00
CA LYS A 49 -6.60 10.99 -3.73
C LYS A 49 -6.82 11.29 -2.24
N LEU A 50 -6.16 12.29 -1.72
CA LEU A 50 -6.51 12.98 -0.47
C LEU A 50 -7.89 13.68 -0.56
N THR A 51 -8.80 13.11 -1.36
CA THR A 51 -10.15 13.58 -1.57
C THR A 51 -11.12 12.89 -0.60
N GLU A 52 -12.30 13.44 -0.43
CA GLU A 52 -13.41 12.83 0.33
C GLU A 52 -13.66 11.35 0.00
N SER A 53 -13.34 10.93 -1.23
CA SER A 53 -13.41 9.55 -1.69
C SER A 53 -12.55 8.57 -0.88
N GLU A 54 -11.35 8.95 -0.42
CA GLU A 54 -10.50 8.08 0.40
C GLU A 54 -11.02 7.91 1.83
N ARG A 55 -11.56 8.97 2.37
CA ARG A 55 -12.19 8.91 3.69
C ARG A 55 -13.36 7.94 3.67
N ASN A 56 -14.20 8.01 2.63
CA ASN A 56 -15.31 7.09 2.45
C ASN A 56 -14.84 5.66 2.19
N LYS A 57 -13.81 5.44 1.35
CA LYS A 57 -13.20 4.12 1.15
C LYS A 57 -12.68 3.51 2.45
N THR A 58 -12.07 4.33 3.32
CA THR A 58 -11.55 3.85 4.60
C THR A 58 -12.67 3.49 5.58
N LEU A 59 -13.79 4.21 5.56
CA LEU A 59 -14.96 3.92 6.41
C LEU A 59 -15.70 2.65 5.99
N HIS A 60 -15.65 2.29 4.70
CA HIS A 60 -16.27 1.06 4.15
C HIS A 60 -15.22 -0.02 3.84
N LEU A 61 -14.04 0.05 4.47
CA LEU A 61 -12.95 -0.90 4.24
C LEU A 61 -13.33 -2.33 4.63
N ASP A 62 -14.12 -2.51 5.65
CA ASP A 62 -14.65 -3.79 6.09
C ASP A 62 -15.50 -4.46 5.01
N GLU A 63 -16.41 -3.71 4.39
CA GLU A 63 -17.26 -4.20 3.29
C GLU A 63 -16.40 -4.61 2.08
N GLU A 64 -15.37 -3.82 1.75
CA GLU A 64 -14.46 -4.13 0.65
C GLU A 64 -13.63 -5.39 0.92
N LEU A 65 -13.14 -5.56 2.14
CA LEU A 65 -12.41 -6.77 2.53
C LEU A 65 -13.31 -8.01 2.52
N HIS A 66 -14.56 -7.90 2.98
CA HIS A 66 -15.53 -9.01 2.96
C HIS A 66 -15.95 -9.45 1.56
N LYS A 67 -15.79 -8.64 0.53
CA LYS A 67 -16.02 -9.07 -0.87
C LYS A 67 -15.05 -10.19 -1.28
N ARG A 68 -13.84 -10.21 -0.72
CA ARG A 68 -12.79 -11.18 -1.06
C ARG A 68 -12.59 -12.23 0.03
N VAL A 69 -12.75 -11.85 1.29
CA VAL A 69 -12.53 -12.73 2.46
C VAL A 69 -13.87 -13.08 3.07
N ILE A 70 -14.32 -14.29 2.84
CA ILE A 70 -15.58 -14.81 3.38
C ILE A 70 -15.31 -15.38 4.79
N GLY A 71 -16.07 -14.91 5.77
CA GLY A 71 -15.83 -15.21 7.18
C GLY A 71 -14.67 -14.37 7.73
N GLN A 72 -14.09 -14.77 8.86
CA GLN A 72 -13.00 -14.04 9.53
C GLN A 72 -13.41 -12.62 10.00
N ASP A 73 -14.66 -12.44 10.36
CA ASP A 73 -15.26 -11.14 10.71
C ASP A 73 -14.46 -10.42 11.80
N ASP A 74 -14.03 -11.13 12.84
CA ASP A 74 -13.19 -10.59 13.91
C ASP A 74 -11.84 -10.07 13.37
N GLY A 75 -11.22 -10.82 12.45
CA GLY A 75 -9.94 -10.44 11.84
C GLY A 75 -10.08 -9.18 10.97
N VAL A 76 -11.09 -9.14 10.12
CA VAL A 76 -11.40 -8.00 9.24
C VAL A 76 -11.70 -6.76 10.08
N THR A 77 -12.57 -6.88 11.10
CA THR A 77 -12.94 -5.77 11.99
C THR A 77 -11.70 -5.20 12.70
N LYS A 78 -10.84 -6.04 13.28
CA LYS A 78 -9.63 -5.58 13.98
C LYS A 78 -8.65 -4.86 13.06
N VAL A 79 -8.47 -5.36 11.85
CA VAL A 79 -7.63 -4.72 10.83
C VAL A 79 -8.20 -3.36 10.44
N THR A 80 -9.49 -3.29 10.13
CA THR A 80 -10.18 -2.04 9.75
C THR A 80 -10.10 -1.00 10.86
N GLU A 81 -10.39 -1.36 12.11
CA GLU A 81 -10.28 -0.46 13.25
C GLU A 81 -8.85 0.11 13.42
N ALA A 82 -7.82 -0.71 13.23
CA ALA A 82 -6.45 -0.25 13.35
C ALA A 82 -6.06 0.73 12.24
N ILE A 83 -6.53 0.49 11.00
CA ILE A 83 -6.30 1.37 9.88
C ILE A 83 -7.02 2.72 10.06
N ILE A 84 -8.29 2.68 10.49
CA ILE A 84 -9.06 3.89 10.79
C ILE A 84 -8.36 4.72 11.86
N ARG A 85 -7.90 4.09 12.96
CA ARG A 85 -7.13 4.79 14.03
C ARG A 85 -5.85 5.41 13.50
N SER A 86 -5.12 4.70 12.64
CA SER A 86 -3.90 5.22 12.03
C SER A 86 -4.17 6.44 11.15
N LYS A 87 -5.19 6.37 10.29
CA LYS A 87 -5.58 7.49 9.40
C LYS A 87 -6.20 8.67 10.15
N ALA A 88 -6.76 8.46 11.33
CA ALA A 88 -7.24 9.53 12.20
C ALA A 88 -6.10 10.33 12.89
N GLY A 89 -4.83 9.99 12.64
CA GLY A 89 -3.68 10.71 13.21
C GLY A 89 -3.39 10.41 14.68
N ILE A 90 -4.04 9.38 15.26
CA ILE A 90 -3.85 8.99 16.68
C ILE A 90 -2.55 8.18 16.87
N LYS A 91 -1.86 7.89 15.79
CA LYS A 91 -0.70 7.00 15.75
C LYS A 91 0.61 7.77 15.73
N ASP A 92 1.67 7.14 16.28
CA ASP A 92 3.05 7.56 16.11
C ASP A 92 3.48 7.40 14.64
N PRO A 93 3.90 8.48 13.94
CA PRO A 93 4.29 8.42 12.54
C PRO A 93 5.53 7.55 12.28
N THR A 94 6.32 7.23 13.29
CA THR A 94 7.52 6.39 13.19
C THR A 94 7.20 4.90 13.15
N LYS A 95 5.99 4.50 13.53
CA LYS A 95 5.57 3.10 13.61
C LYS A 95 4.77 2.64 12.38
N PRO A 96 4.73 1.34 12.06
CA PRO A 96 3.92 0.81 10.95
C PRO A 96 2.43 1.10 11.14
N ILE A 97 1.64 1.22 10.08
CA ILE A 97 0.19 1.52 10.12
C ILE A 97 -0.55 0.56 11.03
N GLY A 98 -0.18 -0.70 11.02
CA GLY A 98 -0.65 -1.73 11.92
C GLY A 98 0.23 -2.95 11.83
N SER A 99 0.36 -3.66 12.93
CA SER A 99 1.05 -4.95 13.02
C SER A 99 0.04 -5.99 13.48
N PHE A 100 -0.14 -7.05 12.71
CA PHE A 100 -1.15 -8.06 12.94
C PHE A 100 -0.53 -9.46 12.95
N MET A 101 -0.94 -10.28 13.88
CA MET A 101 -0.59 -11.69 13.92
C MET A 101 -1.86 -12.52 13.72
N PHE A 102 -1.92 -13.29 12.64
CA PHE A 102 -3.04 -14.16 12.32
C PHE A 102 -2.68 -15.61 12.67
N LEU A 103 -3.35 -16.16 13.65
CA LEU A 103 -3.21 -17.56 14.08
C LEU A 103 -4.36 -18.39 13.53
N GLY A 104 -4.07 -19.56 12.99
CA GLY A 104 -5.09 -20.46 12.47
C GLY A 104 -4.55 -21.47 11.47
N PRO A 105 -5.32 -22.49 11.11
CA PRO A 105 -4.90 -23.51 10.16
C PRO A 105 -4.66 -22.95 8.77
N THR A 106 -4.03 -23.74 7.90
CA THR A 106 -3.83 -23.38 6.50
C THR A 106 -5.18 -23.32 5.75
N GLY A 107 -5.27 -22.44 4.75
CA GLY A 107 -6.47 -22.37 3.89
C GLY A 107 -7.62 -21.51 4.43
N VAL A 108 -7.49 -20.88 5.59
CA VAL A 108 -8.56 -20.02 6.17
C VAL A 108 -8.56 -18.57 5.64
N GLY A 109 -7.76 -18.24 4.65
CA GLY A 109 -7.77 -16.93 4.01
C GLY A 109 -6.77 -15.90 4.55
N LYS A 110 -5.82 -16.27 5.44
CA LYS A 110 -4.82 -15.31 6.01
C LYS A 110 -4.05 -14.54 4.93
N THR A 111 -3.52 -15.24 3.94
CA THR A 111 -2.77 -14.64 2.83
C THR A 111 -3.69 -13.82 1.90
N GLU A 112 -4.93 -14.28 1.69
CA GLU A 112 -5.90 -13.55 0.88
C GLU A 112 -6.33 -12.23 1.53
N LEU A 113 -6.45 -12.23 2.86
CA LEU A 113 -6.71 -10.99 3.61
C LEU A 113 -5.57 -9.98 3.42
N ALA A 114 -4.30 -10.42 3.45
CA ALA A 114 -3.16 -9.53 3.21
C ALA A 114 -3.17 -8.95 1.79
N LYS A 115 -3.53 -9.75 0.77
CA LYS A 115 -3.69 -9.27 -0.62
C LYS A 115 -4.85 -8.30 -0.76
N ALA A 116 -6.01 -8.62 -0.19
CA ALA A 116 -7.16 -7.74 -0.19
C ALA A 116 -6.84 -6.39 0.47
N LEU A 117 -6.07 -6.44 1.57
CA LEU A 117 -5.61 -5.25 2.27
C LEU A 117 -4.67 -4.40 1.41
N ALA A 118 -3.71 -5.02 0.71
CA ALA A 118 -2.81 -4.32 -0.20
C ALA A 118 -3.58 -3.64 -1.35
N ALA A 119 -4.54 -4.36 -1.95
CA ALA A 119 -5.40 -3.81 -2.99
C ALA A 119 -6.25 -2.63 -2.48
N SER A 120 -6.80 -2.71 -1.27
CA SER A 120 -7.66 -1.66 -0.71
C SER A 120 -6.88 -0.42 -0.25
N LEU A 121 -5.66 -0.60 0.29
CA LEU A 121 -4.85 0.50 0.82
C LEU A 121 -4.00 1.18 -0.25
N PHE A 122 -3.52 0.41 -1.24
CA PHE A 122 -2.52 0.87 -2.21
C PHE A 122 -3.01 0.76 -3.66
N ASP A 123 -4.29 0.44 -3.88
CA ASP A 123 -4.93 0.25 -5.19
C ASP A 123 -4.22 -0.79 -6.10
N ASP A 124 -3.30 -1.58 -5.54
CA ASP A 124 -2.58 -2.64 -6.25
C ASP A 124 -2.22 -3.78 -5.28
N GLU A 125 -2.68 -4.99 -5.58
CA GLU A 125 -2.36 -6.19 -4.79
C GLU A 125 -0.88 -6.61 -4.88
N ASN A 126 -0.14 -6.10 -5.89
CA ASN A 126 1.30 -6.32 -6.01
C ASN A 126 2.13 -5.43 -5.06
N ASN A 127 1.51 -4.45 -4.39
CA ASN A 127 2.13 -3.68 -3.32
C ASN A 127 2.18 -4.49 -2.01
N MET A 128 2.57 -5.74 -2.15
CA MET A 128 2.82 -6.66 -1.06
C MET A 128 4.21 -7.29 -1.19
N VAL A 129 4.94 -7.28 -0.08
CA VAL A 129 6.20 -8.01 0.06
C VAL A 129 5.92 -9.28 0.85
N ARG A 130 5.99 -10.43 0.20
CA ARG A 130 5.79 -11.73 0.87
C ARG A 130 7.13 -12.39 1.14
N LEU A 131 7.37 -12.76 2.38
CA LEU A 131 8.53 -13.49 2.83
C LEU A 131 8.08 -14.79 3.48
N ASP A 132 8.54 -15.92 2.92
CA ASP A 132 8.29 -17.23 3.47
C ASP A 132 9.36 -17.54 4.53
N MET A 133 8.94 -17.62 5.80
CA MET A 133 9.84 -17.82 6.92
C MET A 133 10.42 -19.24 6.97
N SER A 134 9.90 -20.19 6.19
CA SER A 134 10.51 -21.52 6.04
C SER A 134 11.90 -21.47 5.38
N GLU A 135 12.21 -20.40 4.62
CA GLU A 135 13.54 -20.17 4.06
C GLU A 135 14.56 -19.63 5.09
N TYR A 136 14.09 -19.26 6.29
CA TYR A 136 14.86 -18.59 7.34
C TYR A 136 14.96 -19.45 8.61
N MET A 137 15.08 -20.75 8.45
CA MET A 137 15.19 -21.73 9.56
C MET A 137 16.58 -21.75 10.20
N GLU A 138 17.60 -21.26 9.49
CA GLU A 138 18.98 -21.27 9.96
C GLU A 138 19.39 -19.93 10.59
N LYS A 139 20.34 -19.98 11.54
CA LYS A 139 20.84 -18.79 12.25
C LYS A 139 21.40 -17.73 11.31
N TYR A 140 22.09 -18.11 10.25
CA TYR A 140 22.67 -17.18 9.26
C TYR A 140 21.64 -16.48 8.38
N SER A 141 20.41 -16.91 8.42
CA SER A 141 19.33 -16.32 7.63
C SER A 141 18.97 -14.90 8.08
N VAL A 142 19.35 -14.49 9.31
CA VAL A 142 19.18 -13.09 9.76
C VAL A 142 19.89 -12.12 8.83
N SER A 143 21.14 -12.39 8.46
CA SER A 143 21.89 -11.51 7.55
C SER A 143 21.31 -11.50 6.13
N ARG A 144 20.67 -12.57 5.68
CA ARG A 144 19.91 -12.57 4.41
C ARG A 144 18.67 -11.66 4.48
N LEU A 145 18.02 -11.60 5.64
CA LEU A 145 16.79 -10.83 5.82
C LEU A 145 17.07 -9.33 5.91
N ILE A 146 18.01 -8.92 6.78
CA ILE A 146 18.25 -7.50 7.09
C ILE A 146 19.56 -6.94 6.49
N GLY A 147 20.43 -7.80 5.99
CA GLY A 147 21.77 -7.47 5.49
C GLY A 147 22.87 -7.91 6.45
N ALA A 148 24.08 -8.07 5.92
CA ALA A 148 25.26 -8.40 6.70
C ALA A 148 25.86 -7.13 7.32
N PRO A 149 26.44 -7.23 8.54
CA PRO A 149 27.17 -6.11 9.13
C PRO A 149 28.40 -5.72 8.31
N PRO A 150 28.90 -4.48 8.45
CA PRO A 150 30.12 -4.04 7.77
C PRO A 150 31.30 -4.98 8.02
N GLY A 151 31.99 -5.39 6.96
CA GLY A 151 33.14 -6.28 7.00
C GLY A 151 32.81 -7.79 6.88
N TYR A 152 31.56 -8.14 6.75
CA TYR A 152 31.15 -9.53 6.47
C TYR A 152 30.84 -9.71 4.98
N VAL A 153 30.98 -10.97 4.50
CA VAL A 153 30.64 -11.35 3.13
C VAL A 153 29.13 -11.12 2.90
N GLY A 154 28.79 -10.45 1.79
CA GLY A 154 27.38 -10.11 1.46
C GLY A 154 26.93 -8.74 1.98
N TYR A 155 27.81 -7.91 2.54
CA TYR A 155 27.45 -6.54 2.99
C TYR A 155 26.90 -5.67 1.86
N ASP A 156 27.46 -5.77 0.65
CA ASP A 156 27.05 -4.97 -0.50
C ASP A 156 25.71 -5.41 -1.14
N GLU A 157 25.24 -6.61 -0.83
CA GLU A 157 24.02 -7.16 -1.41
C GLU A 157 22.73 -6.63 -0.75
N GLY A 158 22.83 -6.07 0.47
CA GLY A 158 21.69 -5.65 1.26
C GLY A 158 20.82 -6.83 1.75
N GLY A 159 19.87 -6.56 2.63
CA GLY A 159 18.92 -7.59 3.09
C GLY A 159 17.68 -7.68 2.20
N GLN A 160 17.11 -8.86 2.07
CA GLN A 160 15.91 -9.07 1.24
C GLN A 160 14.73 -8.22 1.71
N LEU A 161 14.50 -8.13 3.00
CA LEU A 161 13.44 -7.30 3.57
C LEU A 161 13.75 -5.81 3.41
N THR A 162 14.96 -5.39 3.78
CA THR A 162 15.37 -3.98 3.73
C THR A 162 15.34 -3.44 2.32
N GLU A 163 15.85 -4.20 1.33
CA GLU A 163 15.80 -3.82 -0.08
C GLU A 163 14.38 -3.80 -0.65
N ALA A 164 13.53 -4.79 -0.28
CA ALA A 164 12.16 -4.84 -0.73
C ALA A 164 11.35 -3.64 -0.22
N VAL A 165 11.48 -3.30 1.06
CA VAL A 165 10.80 -2.15 1.67
C VAL A 165 11.36 -0.84 1.15
N ARG A 166 12.68 -0.74 0.91
CA ARG A 166 13.29 0.45 0.30
C ARG A 166 12.75 0.73 -1.09
N ARG A 167 12.52 -0.33 -1.89
CA ARG A 167 11.97 -0.21 -3.25
C ARG A 167 10.48 0.06 -3.27
N LYS A 168 9.74 -0.47 -2.29
CA LYS A 168 8.29 -0.31 -2.14
C LYS A 168 7.95 0.15 -0.72
N PRO A 169 8.17 1.43 -0.39
CA PRO A 169 7.98 1.95 0.98
C PRO A 169 6.51 1.91 1.44
N TYR A 170 5.57 1.92 0.49
CA TYR A 170 4.14 1.79 0.76
C TYR A 170 3.67 0.40 0.32
N SER A 171 3.83 -0.57 1.20
CA SER A 171 3.48 -1.97 0.93
C SER A 171 3.00 -2.68 2.19
N VAL A 172 2.29 -3.77 1.99
CA VAL A 172 1.98 -4.74 3.03
C VAL A 172 3.11 -5.75 3.09
N VAL A 173 3.75 -5.89 4.24
CA VAL A 173 4.78 -6.93 4.45
C VAL A 173 4.11 -8.13 5.11
N LEU A 174 4.10 -9.25 4.42
CA LEU A 174 3.56 -10.52 4.90
C LEU A 174 4.70 -11.49 5.23
N PHE A 175 4.82 -11.85 6.50
CA PHE A 175 5.66 -12.95 6.95
C PHE A 175 4.81 -14.20 7.05
N ASP A 176 5.00 -15.13 6.13
CA ASP A 176 4.25 -16.39 6.09
C ASP A 176 5.02 -17.48 6.85
N GLU A 177 4.29 -18.39 7.51
CA GLU A 177 4.86 -19.51 8.28
C GLU A 177 5.90 -19.11 9.34
N VAL A 178 5.59 -18.03 10.09
CA VAL A 178 6.50 -17.43 11.10
C VAL A 178 7.01 -18.45 12.13
N GLU A 179 6.22 -19.46 12.43
CA GLU A 179 6.56 -20.55 13.37
C GLU A 179 7.77 -21.38 12.93
N LYS A 180 8.13 -21.35 11.63
CA LYS A 180 9.29 -22.08 11.10
C LYS A 180 10.60 -21.27 11.18
N ALA A 181 10.52 -19.97 11.44
CA ALA A 181 11.68 -19.12 11.51
C ALA A 181 12.62 -19.48 12.68
N HIS A 182 13.93 -19.27 12.48
CA HIS A 182 14.89 -19.36 13.58
C HIS A 182 14.58 -18.32 14.67
N PRO A 183 14.77 -18.61 15.96
CA PRO A 183 14.50 -17.67 17.06
C PRO A 183 15.17 -16.31 16.90
N ASP A 184 16.39 -16.24 16.36
CA ASP A 184 17.10 -14.99 16.12
C ASP A 184 16.42 -14.12 15.05
N VAL A 185 15.83 -14.74 14.01
CA VAL A 185 15.01 -14.06 13.01
C VAL A 185 13.74 -13.51 13.66
N PHE A 186 13.12 -14.30 14.53
CA PHE A 186 11.92 -13.88 15.24
C PHE A 186 12.18 -12.66 16.13
N ASN A 187 13.34 -12.58 16.79
CA ASN A 187 13.73 -11.41 17.59
C ASN A 187 13.85 -10.14 16.74
N VAL A 188 14.37 -10.25 15.51
CA VAL A 188 14.41 -9.11 14.57
C VAL A 188 13.00 -8.68 14.16
N LEU A 189 12.11 -9.64 13.88
CA LEU A 189 10.72 -9.33 13.56
C LEU A 189 10.01 -8.61 14.71
N LEU A 190 10.27 -8.99 15.98
CA LEU A 190 9.72 -8.27 17.13
C LEU A 190 10.18 -6.80 17.16
N GLN A 191 11.45 -6.54 16.86
CA GLN A 191 11.95 -5.17 16.79
C GLN A 191 11.25 -4.36 15.69
N VAL A 192 11.00 -4.96 14.51
CA VAL A 192 10.24 -4.33 13.42
C VAL A 192 8.82 -3.98 13.86
N LEU A 193 8.16 -4.91 14.57
CA LEU A 193 6.78 -4.75 15.01
C LEU A 193 6.64 -3.70 16.12
N ASP A 194 7.64 -3.60 17.00
CA ASP A 194 7.62 -2.66 18.14
C ASP A 194 8.12 -1.27 17.77
N ASP A 195 9.32 -1.21 17.18
CA ASP A 195 10.01 0.05 16.90
C ASP A 195 9.73 0.57 15.47
N GLY A 196 9.25 -0.29 14.58
CA GLY A 196 9.06 0.05 13.17
C GLY A 196 10.38 0.31 12.42
N ARG A 197 11.48 -0.20 12.95
CA ARG A 197 12.85 -0.01 12.42
C ARG A 197 13.58 -1.33 12.30
N ILE A 198 14.46 -1.40 11.32
CA ILE A 198 15.44 -2.47 11.14
C ILE A 198 16.83 -1.84 11.14
#